data_342c0a39286ccb971a0d7735251d949b
#
_entry.id   342c0a39286ccb971a0d7735251d949b
#
_cell.length_a   1.000
_cell.length_b   1.000
_cell.length_c   1.000
_cell.angle_alpha   90.00
_cell.angle_beta   90.00
_cell.angle_gamma   90.00
#
_symmetry.space_group_name_H-M   'P 1'
#
loop_
_entity.id
_entity.type
_entity.pdbx_description
1 polymer ?
#
loop_
_entity_poly.entity_id
_entity_poly.type
_entity_poly.pdbx_seq_one_letter_code
_entity_poly.pdbx_strand_id
1 'polypeptide(L)'
;MDLIQKIENGRTYRSFALVSEKPDDAESYNVRGYASTFEEPYTLWEDDDMRVDEIVDRNAFAGCDMSDVIFQYDHEGRVFARTSNGTLGISTDDHGLLVNAYLGGTDIGRSLYGEIKGGYTSKMSFGFRVTGDKFTSEERDGKVFYTRRILKIGKLYDVSAVSMPANDGTEISARSLRDGEIAQLEAERLLKAEREKTVRAMLEKIETIQKGATK
;
A
#
# COMPACT_ATOMS: atom_id res chain seq x y z
N MET A 1 -16.81 12.98 3.07
CA MET A 1 -16.02 13.32 1.86
C MET A 1 -15.43 12.02 1.37
N ASP A 2 -15.84 11.56 0.22
CA ASP A 2 -15.57 10.20 -0.27
C ASP A 2 -14.08 10.01 -0.56
N LEU A 3 -13.47 8.99 0.02
CA LEU A 3 -12.10 8.55 -0.29
C LEU A 3 -11.92 8.19 -1.78
N ILE A 4 -13.01 7.97 -2.51
CA ILE A 4 -13.04 7.78 -3.97
C ILE A 4 -12.43 8.99 -4.72
N GLN A 5 -12.59 10.22 -4.22
CA GLN A 5 -11.96 11.41 -4.82
C GLN A 5 -10.43 11.46 -4.67
N LYS A 6 -9.85 10.75 -3.70
CA LYS A 6 -8.38 10.69 -3.53
C LYS A 6 -7.67 9.80 -4.56
N ILE A 7 -8.39 8.91 -5.23
CA ILE A 7 -7.84 8.01 -6.26
C ILE A 7 -7.83 8.67 -7.65
N GLU A 8 -8.68 9.66 -7.90
CA GLU A 8 -8.79 10.34 -9.21
C GLU A 8 -7.49 10.96 -9.72
N ASN A 9 -6.48 11.16 -8.84
CA ASN A 9 -5.18 11.71 -9.20
C ASN A 9 -4.06 10.66 -9.33
N GLY A 10 -4.40 9.36 -9.37
CA GLY A 10 -3.40 8.27 -9.47
C GLY A 10 -2.52 8.12 -8.23
N ARG A 11 -2.99 8.56 -7.05
CA ARG A 11 -2.30 8.38 -5.76
C ARG A 11 -2.83 7.15 -5.04
N THR A 12 -1.93 6.40 -4.44
CA THR A 12 -2.22 5.24 -3.60
C THR A 12 -1.81 5.58 -2.17
N TYR A 13 -2.58 5.12 -1.18
CA TYR A 13 -2.33 5.37 0.25
C TYR A 13 -2.22 4.05 1.00
N ARG A 14 -1.22 3.93 1.89
CA ARG A 14 -0.98 2.76 2.73
C ARG A 14 -0.55 3.20 4.13
N SER A 15 -1.00 2.49 5.16
CA SER A 15 -0.77 2.85 6.55
C SER A 15 0.01 1.78 7.30
N PHE A 16 0.91 2.22 8.18
CA PHE A 16 1.76 1.38 9.01
C PHE A 16 1.80 1.89 10.44
N ALA A 17 2.21 1.04 11.38
CA ALA A 17 2.36 1.43 12.78
C ALA A 17 3.42 2.53 12.94
N LEU A 18 3.06 3.60 13.61
CA LEU A 18 3.99 4.66 13.98
C LEU A 18 4.73 4.21 15.25
N VAL A 19 6.01 3.91 15.11
CA VAL A 19 6.87 3.69 16.27
C VAL A 19 7.40 5.06 16.68
N SER A 20 6.74 5.71 17.67
CA SER A 20 7.32 6.90 18.30
C SER A 20 8.43 6.43 19.22
N GLU A 21 9.70 6.62 18.84
CA GLU A 21 10.77 6.65 19.83
C GLU A 21 10.45 7.81 20.77
N LYS A 22 10.34 7.54 22.08
CA LYS A 22 10.19 8.61 23.08
C LYS A 22 11.41 9.52 22.98
N PRO A 23 11.25 10.79 22.61
CA PRO A 23 12.39 11.70 22.66
C PRO A 23 12.78 11.87 24.12
N ASP A 24 14.07 11.72 24.43
CA ASP A 24 14.61 11.97 25.77
C ASP A 24 14.52 13.44 26.22
N ASP A 25 14.18 14.35 25.28
CA ASP A 25 14.01 15.79 25.56
C ASP A 25 12.56 16.24 25.43
N ALA A 26 12.03 16.82 26.50
CA ALA A 26 10.63 17.27 26.63
C ALA A 26 10.22 18.38 25.63
N GLU A 27 11.13 18.93 24.83
CA GLU A 27 10.91 20.07 23.92
C GLU A 27 11.28 19.80 22.47
N SER A 28 11.64 18.58 22.09
CA SER A 28 12.16 18.38 20.72
C SER A 28 11.13 18.46 19.62
N TYR A 29 9.82 18.26 19.90
CA TYR A 29 8.71 18.19 18.92
C TYR A 29 9.02 17.35 17.66
N ASN A 30 10.00 16.46 17.75
CA ASN A 30 10.34 15.55 16.66
C ASN A 30 9.51 14.26 16.77
N VAL A 31 9.00 13.81 15.64
CA VAL A 31 8.38 12.49 15.50
C VAL A 31 9.20 11.67 14.52
N ARG A 32 9.34 10.38 14.82
CA ARG A 32 10.04 9.43 13.98
C ARG A 32 9.22 8.17 13.84
N GLY A 33 9.18 7.61 12.64
CA GLY A 33 8.46 6.38 12.38
C GLY A 33 8.70 5.86 10.98
N TYR A 34 8.17 4.68 10.70
CA TYR A 34 8.20 4.11 9.35
C TYR A 34 6.85 4.32 8.68
N ALA A 35 6.85 4.93 7.50
CA ALA A 35 5.66 5.09 6.69
C ALA A 35 5.39 3.87 5.81
N SER A 36 6.37 2.99 5.62
CA SER A 36 6.27 1.70 4.93
C SER A 36 7.32 0.75 5.48
N THR A 37 7.01 -0.56 5.56
CA THR A 37 7.98 -1.63 5.75
C THR A 37 8.30 -2.32 4.42
N PHE A 38 9.48 -2.96 4.31
CA PHE A 38 9.88 -3.69 3.11
C PHE A 38 9.76 -5.19 3.32
N GLU A 39 9.41 -5.92 2.25
CA GLU A 39 9.31 -7.38 2.21
C GLU A 39 8.27 -7.99 3.16
N GLU A 40 7.53 -7.20 3.89
CA GLU A 40 6.47 -7.63 4.79
C GLU A 40 5.12 -7.54 4.10
N PRO A 41 4.39 -8.67 3.95
CA PRO A 41 3.04 -8.62 3.38
C PRO A 41 2.06 -7.99 4.35
N TYR A 42 1.16 -7.17 3.83
CA TYR A 42 0.00 -6.66 4.55
C TYR A 42 -1.26 -6.85 3.72
N THR A 43 -2.35 -7.19 4.40
CA THR A 43 -3.62 -7.49 3.75
C THR A 43 -4.35 -6.22 3.38
N LEU A 44 -4.69 -6.06 2.11
CA LEU A 44 -5.53 -4.99 1.62
C LEU A 44 -7.00 -5.33 1.74
N TRP A 45 -7.32 -6.59 1.53
CA TRP A 45 -8.69 -7.07 1.55
C TRP A 45 -8.74 -8.59 1.75
N GLU A 46 -9.79 -9.09 2.43
CA GLU A 46 -10.02 -10.51 2.65
C GLU A 46 -11.51 -10.79 2.82
N ASP A 47 -11.98 -11.87 2.18
CA ASP A 47 -13.28 -12.49 2.42
C ASP A 47 -13.17 -14.02 2.40
N ASP A 48 -14.31 -14.73 2.29
CA ASP A 48 -14.35 -16.19 2.33
C ASP A 48 -13.63 -16.82 1.13
N ASP A 49 -13.71 -16.19 -0.05
CA ASP A 49 -13.24 -16.74 -1.32
C ASP A 49 -11.88 -16.19 -1.77
N MET A 50 -11.49 -15.02 -1.25
CA MET A 50 -10.33 -14.29 -1.75
C MET A 50 -9.60 -13.52 -0.65
N ARG A 51 -8.25 -13.41 -0.81
CA ARG A 51 -7.41 -12.51 -0.04
C ARG A 51 -6.46 -11.76 -0.97
N VAL A 52 -6.27 -10.47 -0.73
CA VAL A 52 -5.34 -9.63 -1.47
C VAL A 52 -4.31 -9.06 -0.50
N ASP A 53 -3.07 -9.48 -0.66
CA ASP A 53 -1.93 -8.95 0.08
C ASP A 53 -1.09 -8.04 -0.82
N GLU A 54 -0.44 -7.06 -0.22
CA GLU A 54 0.53 -6.19 -0.89
C GLU A 54 1.88 -6.25 -0.18
N ILE A 55 2.97 -6.21 -0.95
CA ILE A 55 4.35 -6.18 -0.46
C ILE A 55 5.05 -5.01 -1.15
N VAL A 56 5.77 -4.19 -0.39
CA VAL A 56 6.66 -3.18 -0.95
C VAL A 56 8.07 -3.78 -1.08
N ASP A 57 8.56 -3.85 -2.32
CA ASP A 57 9.92 -4.34 -2.59
C ASP A 57 10.96 -3.43 -1.96
N ARG A 58 12.07 -3.99 -1.47
CA ARG A 58 13.17 -3.25 -0.86
C ARG A 58 13.72 -2.12 -1.74
N ASN A 59 13.68 -2.29 -3.04
CA ASN A 59 14.15 -1.31 -4.02
C ASN A 59 13.02 -0.43 -4.59
N ALA A 60 11.80 -0.54 -4.09
CA ALA A 60 10.65 0.17 -4.65
C ALA A 60 10.83 1.68 -4.72
N PHE A 61 11.59 2.27 -3.80
CA PHE A 61 11.88 3.70 -3.74
C PHE A 61 13.16 4.12 -4.51
N ALA A 62 13.86 3.17 -5.16
CA ALA A 62 15.03 3.52 -5.95
C ALA A 62 14.66 4.42 -7.13
N GLY A 63 15.13 5.68 -7.09
CA GLY A 63 14.79 6.70 -8.09
C GLY A 63 13.39 7.31 -7.94
N CYS A 64 12.72 7.11 -6.81
CA CYS A 64 11.48 7.79 -6.47
C CYS A 64 11.68 9.31 -6.36
N ASP A 65 10.80 10.10 -6.96
CA ASP A 65 10.75 11.55 -6.74
C ASP A 65 10.23 11.84 -5.33
N MET A 66 11.14 12.28 -4.45
CA MET A 66 10.86 12.74 -3.08
C MET A 66 11.25 14.21 -2.88
N SER A 67 11.37 14.98 -3.96
CA SER A 67 11.88 16.36 -3.94
C SER A 67 11.04 17.30 -3.09
N ASP A 68 9.73 17.06 -3.00
CA ASP A 68 8.81 17.88 -2.23
C ASP A 68 7.70 17.01 -1.64
N VAL A 69 7.97 16.45 -0.46
CA VAL A 69 7.03 15.62 0.31
C VAL A 69 6.54 16.42 1.50
N ILE A 70 5.27 16.26 1.85
CA ILE A 70 4.62 16.93 2.97
C ILE A 70 4.23 15.95 4.07
N PHE A 71 4.20 16.43 5.33
CA PHE A 71 3.62 15.70 6.45
C PHE A 71 2.24 16.26 6.76
N GLN A 72 1.22 15.41 6.76
CA GLN A 72 -0.17 15.79 7.01
C GLN A 72 -0.80 14.97 8.13
N TYR A 73 -2.04 15.28 8.46
CA TYR A 73 -2.94 14.45 9.25
C TYR A 73 -4.07 13.94 8.33
N ASP A 74 -4.32 12.63 8.35
CA ASP A 74 -5.33 11.94 7.52
C ASP A 74 -5.28 12.30 6.01
N HIS A 75 -4.08 12.60 5.47
CA HIS A 75 -3.84 13.00 4.08
C HIS A 75 -4.60 14.26 3.64
N GLU A 76 -5.00 15.10 4.58
CA GLU A 76 -5.83 16.27 4.31
C GLU A 76 -5.37 17.52 5.06
N GLY A 77 -5.94 18.66 4.62
CA GLY A 77 -5.86 19.91 5.32
C GLY A 77 -4.48 20.53 5.33
N ARG A 78 -3.91 20.69 6.53
CA ARG A 78 -2.68 21.48 6.73
C ARG A 78 -1.41 20.64 6.61
N VAL A 79 -0.34 21.33 6.22
CA VAL A 79 1.01 20.77 6.17
C VAL A 79 1.70 21.09 7.49
N PHE A 80 2.15 20.05 8.21
CA PHE A 80 2.82 20.15 9.51
C PHE A 80 4.33 20.18 9.40
N ALA A 81 4.89 19.47 8.40
CA ALA A 81 6.30 19.49 8.05
C ALA A 81 6.49 19.27 6.55
N ARG A 82 7.64 19.64 5.98
CA ARG A 82 7.89 19.56 4.55
C ARG A 82 9.36 19.38 4.24
N THR A 83 9.70 18.59 3.22
CA THR A 83 11.09 18.38 2.81
C THR A 83 11.74 19.65 2.30
N SER A 84 11.03 20.47 1.52
CA SER A 84 11.58 21.70 0.92
C SER A 84 11.95 22.79 1.92
N ASN A 85 11.41 22.76 3.15
CA ASN A 85 11.80 23.70 4.23
C ASN A 85 12.67 23.05 5.32
N GLY A 86 13.10 21.79 5.12
CA GLY A 86 13.97 21.06 6.03
C GLY A 86 13.32 20.56 7.33
N THR A 87 12.00 20.68 7.49
CA THR A 87 11.27 20.18 8.68
C THR A 87 10.87 18.72 8.55
N LEU A 88 10.97 18.12 7.35
CA LEU A 88 10.69 16.71 7.08
C LEU A 88 11.93 16.05 6.44
N GLY A 89 12.45 15.02 7.09
CA GLY A 89 13.48 14.13 6.57
C GLY A 89 12.88 12.78 6.19
N ILE A 90 13.22 12.27 5.00
CA ILE A 90 12.79 10.97 4.51
C ILE A 90 14.02 10.22 4.00
N SER A 91 14.13 8.97 4.38
CA SER A 91 15.18 8.05 3.95
C SER A 91 14.67 6.61 3.92
N THR A 92 15.40 5.74 3.26
CA THR A 92 15.16 4.29 3.31
C THR A 92 16.29 3.60 4.03
N ASP A 93 15.97 2.57 4.81
CA ASP A 93 16.92 1.65 5.42
C ASP A 93 16.49 0.19 5.15
N ASP A 94 17.10 -0.77 5.86
CA ASP A 94 16.77 -2.19 5.68
C ASP A 94 15.36 -2.56 6.13
N HIS A 95 14.73 -1.76 6.99
CA HIS A 95 13.40 -2.00 7.51
C HIS A 95 12.30 -1.37 6.64
N GLY A 96 12.52 -0.15 6.13
CA GLY A 96 11.47 0.52 5.37
C GLY A 96 11.75 1.98 5.01
N LEU A 97 10.65 2.73 4.80
CA LEU A 97 10.66 4.18 4.54
C LEU A 97 10.62 4.92 5.87
N LEU A 98 11.78 5.36 6.33
CA LEU A 98 11.96 6.10 7.57
C LEU A 98 11.63 7.57 7.41
N VAL A 99 10.81 8.09 8.31
CA VAL A 99 10.34 9.48 8.37
C VAL A 99 10.80 10.12 9.66
N ASN A 100 11.34 11.34 9.58
CA ASN A 100 11.65 12.20 10.70
C ASN A 100 10.99 13.56 10.46
N ALA A 101 10.09 14.00 11.33
CA ALA A 101 9.37 15.26 11.15
C ALA A 101 9.45 16.14 12.40
N TYR A 102 9.82 17.41 12.22
CA TYR A 102 9.77 18.42 13.26
C TYR A 102 8.43 19.15 13.23
N LEU A 103 7.62 18.99 14.29
CA LEU A 103 6.27 19.53 14.39
C LEU A 103 6.19 20.81 15.25
N GLY A 104 7.31 21.28 15.81
CA GLY A 104 7.34 22.43 16.74
C GLY A 104 7.13 23.80 16.11
N GLY A 105 7.14 23.91 14.78
CA GLY A 105 7.12 25.19 14.05
C GLY A 105 5.81 25.98 14.15
N THR A 106 4.70 25.33 14.54
CA THR A 106 3.37 25.95 14.65
C THR A 106 2.61 25.41 15.84
N ASP A 107 1.60 26.15 16.35
CA ASP A 107 0.76 25.70 17.48
C ASP A 107 0.00 24.44 17.12
N ILE A 108 -0.50 24.31 15.90
CA ILE A 108 -1.20 23.10 15.45
C ILE A 108 -0.24 21.90 15.31
N GLY A 109 1.02 22.14 14.93
CA GLY A 109 2.04 21.09 14.90
C GLY A 109 2.38 20.58 16.30
N ARG A 110 2.51 21.48 17.27
CA ARG A 110 2.69 21.12 18.69
C ARG A 110 1.49 20.35 19.25
N SER A 111 0.27 20.71 18.85
CA SER A 111 -0.94 19.98 19.20
C SER A 111 -0.90 18.55 18.66
N LEU A 112 -0.62 18.38 17.38
CA LEU A 112 -0.48 17.06 16.75
C LEU A 112 0.63 16.22 17.40
N TYR A 113 1.77 16.85 17.72
CA TYR A 113 2.82 16.17 18.49
C TYR A 113 2.31 15.66 19.85
N GLY A 114 1.50 16.46 20.56
CA GLY A 114 0.86 16.06 21.80
C GLY A 114 -0.04 14.85 21.65
N GLU A 115 -0.81 14.78 20.57
CA GLU A 115 -1.68 13.65 20.24
C GLU A 115 -0.88 12.39 19.92
N ILE A 116 0.19 12.51 19.15
CA ILE A 116 1.10 11.40 18.83
C ILE A 116 1.80 10.91 20.11
N LYS A 117 2.35 11.82 20.92
CA LYS A 117 3.00 11.51 22.20
C LYS A 117 2.06 10.86 23.21
N GLY A 118 0.80 11.28 23.21
CA GLY A 118 -0.26 10.73 24.05
C GLY A 118 -0.83 9.39 23.56
N GLY A 119 -0.43 8.94 22.35
CA GLY A 119 -0.90 7.69 21.77
C GLY A 119 -2.30 7.76 21.14
N TYR A 120 -2.88 8.96 21.00
CA TYR A 120 -4.18 9.16 20.34
C TYR A 120 -4.07 8.93 18.83
N THR A 121 -2.92 9.30 18.26
CA THR A 121 -2.57 9.05 16.86
C THR A 121 -1.27 8.26 16.83
N SER A 122 -1.33 6.98 16.44
CA SER A 122 -0.21 6.03 16.54
C SER A 122 0.15 5.35 15.22
N LYS A 123 -0.46 5.76 14.13
CA LYS A 123 -0.25 5.15 12.81
C LYS A 123 0.24 6.19 11.82
N MET A 124 1.02 5.72 10.85
CA MET A 124 1.45 6.51 9.68
C MET A 124 0.88 5.91 8.41
N SER A 125 0.71 6.76 7.44
CA SER A 125 0.36 6.41 6.07
C SER A 125 1.24 7.19 5.10
N PHE A 126 1.33 6.73 3.85
CA PHE A 126 2.02 7.46 2.79
C PHE A 126 1.20 7.48 1.51
N GLY A 127 1.24 8.62 0.81
CA GLY A 127 0.58 8.84 -0.47
C GLY A 127 1.59 8.81 -1.60
N PHE A 128 1.44 7.88 -2.55
CA PHE A 128 2.44 7.60 -3.58
C PHE A 128 1.82 7.22 -4.92
N ARG A 129 2.65 7.15 -5.96
CA ARG A 129 2.28 6.65 -7.29
C ARG A 129 3.14 5.47 -7.66
N VAL A 130 2.51 4.32 -7.90
CA VAL A 130 3.17 3.13 -8.43
C VAL A 130 3.47 3.31 -9.92
N THR A 131 4.66 2.90 -10.36
CA THR A 131 5.07 2.87 -11.77
C THR A 131 5.56 1.50 -12.21
N GLY A 132 5.62 0.54 -11.30
CA GLY A 132 5.93 -0.85 -11.61
C GLY A 132 5.50 -1.77 -10.46
N ASP A 133 4.74 -2.78 -10.78
CA ASP A 133 4.30 -3.82 -9.85
C ASP A 133 4.21 -5.18 -10.55
N LYS A 134 4.00 -6.22 -9.77
CA LYS A 134 3.79 -7.58 -10.23
C LYS A 134 2.73 -8.26 -9.38
N PHE A 135 1.78 -8.91 -10.04
CA PHE A 135 0.77 -9.74 -9.40
C PHE A 135 1.12 -11.21 -9.52
N THR A 136 0.86 -11.94 -8.45
CA THR A 136 0.85 -13.40 -8.42
C THR A 136 -0.41 -13.87 -7.74
N SER A 137 -0.89 -15.07 -8.10
CA SER A 137 -2.05 -15.68 -7.44
C SER A 137 -1.80 -17.16 -7.21
N GLU A 138 -2.31 -17.66 -6.10
CA GLU A 138 -2.35 -19.10 -5.78
C GLU A 138 -3.72 -19.42 -5.20
N GLU A 139 -4.15 -20.67 -5.39
CA GLU A 139 -5.38 -21.19 -4.81
C GLU A 139 -5.03 -22.24 -3.74
N ARG A 140 -5.57 -22.07 -2.53
CA ARG A 140 -5.43 -23.00 -1.42
C ARG A 140 -6.80 -23.23 -0.78
N ASP A 141 -7.22 -24.48 -0.66
CA ASP A 141 -8.47 -24.87 0.00
C ASP A 141 -9.73 -24.15 -0.54
N GLY A 142 -9.75 -23.87 -1.85
CA GLY A 142 -10.84 -23.15 -2.52
C GLY A 142 -10.81 -21.64 -2.37
N LYS A 143 -9.87 -21.08 -1.64
CA LYS A 143 -9.65 -19.63 -1.49
C LYS A 143 -8.49 -19.16 -2.37
N VAL A 144 -8.67 -18.02 -3.03
CA VAL A 144 -7.63 -17.42 -3.90
C VAL A 144 -6.86 -16.35 -3.15
N PHE A 145 -5.53 -16.47 -3.16
CA PHE A 145 -4.62 -15.50 -2.57
C PHE A 145 -3.92 -14.74 -3.70
N TYR A 146 -4.17 -13.44 -3.78
CA TYR A 146 -3.46 -12.53 -4.65
C TYR A 146 -2.36 -11.81 -3.88
N THR A 147 -1.17 -11.72 -4.45
CA THR A 147 -0.10 -10.90 -3.90
C THR A 147 0.33 -9.89 -4.94
N ARG A 148 0.17 -8.61 -4.61
CA ARG A 148 0.73 -7.50 -5.37
C ARG A 148 2.08 -7.12 -4.79
N ARG A 149 3.16 -7.23 -5.57
CA ARG A 149 4.47 -6.71 -5.19
C ARG A 149 4.71 -5.39 -5.90
N ILE A 150 4.83 -4.29 -5.14
CA ILE A 150 5.22 -2.97 -5.64
C ILE A 150 6.72 -2.97 -5.88
N LEU A 151 7.14 -2.92 -7.14
CA LEU A 151 8.53 -2.95 -7.56
C LEU A 151 9.12 -1.56 -7.73
N LYS A 152 8.27 -0.57 -8.08
CA LYS A 152 8.73 0.79 -8.34
C LYS A 152 7.67 1.83 -8.01
N ILE A 153 8.08 2.80 -7.18
CA ILE A 153 7.32 3.99 -6.83
C ILE A 153 7.94 5.16 -7.58
N GLY A 154 7.16 5.84 -8.41
CA GLY A 154 7.63 6.95 -9.23
C GLY A 154 7.66 8.27 -8.47
N LYS A 155 6.72 8.46 -7.52
CA LYS A 155 6.64 9.68 -6.70
C LYS A 155 6.02 9.40 -5.35
N LEU A 156 6.61 10.01 -4.32
CA LEU A 156 6.04 10.13 -2.98
C LEU A 156 5.48 11.56 -2.83
N TYR A 157 4.21 11.68 -2.46
CA TYR A 157 3.54 12.96 -2.34
C TYR A 157 3.49 13.45 -0.89
N ASP A 158 3.09 12.56 0.00
CA ASP A 158 2.93 12.87 1.41
C ASP A 158 3.20 11.65 2.29
N VAL A 159 3.49 11.94 3.53
CA VAL A 159 3.42 11.01 4.66
C VAL A 159 2.48 11.63 5.69
N SER A 160 1.68 10.83 6.37
CA SER A 160 0.64 11.35 7.25
C SER A 160 0.56 10.57 8.55
N ALA A 161 0.36 11.27 9.66
CA ALA A 161 -0.21 10.66 10.85
C ALA A 161 -1.70 10.41 10.57
N VAL A 162 -2.20 9.22 10.90
CA VAL A 162 -3.58 8.85 10.57
C VAL A 162 -4.33 8.34 11.80
N SER A 163 -5.61 8.74 11.87
CA SER A 163 -6.53 8.31 12.92
C SER A 163 -6.92 6.84 12.76
N MET A 164 -7.14 6.39 11.53
CA MET A 164 -7.42 5.00 11.17
C MET A 164 -6.47 4.53 10.07
N PRO A 165 -5.74 3.43 10.28
CA PRO A 165 -4.89 2.87 9.25
C PRO A 165 -5.72 2.18 8.17
N ALA A 166 -5.24 2.18 6.94
CA ALA A 166 -5.86 1.42 5.85
C ALA A 166 -5.84 -0.11 6.06
N ASN A 167 -5.08 -0.61 7.05
CA ASN A 167 -4.83 -2.04 7.27
C ASN A 167 -5.70 -2.71 8.34
N ASP A 168 -6.60 -2.02 9.02
CA ASP A 168 -7.49 -2.65 10.00
C ASP A 168 -8.79 -3.19 9.34
N GLY A 169 -8.67 -3.84 8.18
CA GLY A 169 -9.79 -4.53 7.53
C GLY A 169 -10.95 -3.63 7.10
N THR A 170 -10.70 -2.35 6.87
CA THR A 170 -11.76 -1.40 6.57
C THR A 170 -12.29 -1.58 5.16
N GLU A 171 -13.61 -1.72 5.03
CA GLU A 171 -14.40 -1.79 3.79
C GLU A 171 -14.04 -0.73 2.72
N ILE A 172 -13.41 0.37 3.11
CA ILE A 172 -13.12 1.52 2.24
C ILE A 172 -11.93 1.25 1.31
N SER A 173 -10.87 0.60 1.80
CA SER A 173 -9.77 0.15 0.93
C SER A 173 -10.22 -0.98 0.01
N ALA A 174 -11.12 -1.84 0.49
CA ALA A 174 -11.70 -2.92 -0.26
C ALA A 174 -12.58 -2.42 -1.44
N ARG A 175 -13.33 -1.35 -1.27
CA ARG A 175 -14.19 -0.83 -2.34
C ARG A 175 -13.40 -0.29 -3.53
N SER A 176 -12.33 0.44 -3.30
CA SER A 176 -11.53 1.01 -4.40
C SER A 176 -10.71 -0.04 -5.16
N LEU A 177 -10.27 -1.08 -4.48
CA LEU A 177 -9.64 -2.25 -5.10
C LEU A 177 -10.68 -3.14 -5.80
N ARG A 178 -11.86 -3.33 -5.17
CA ARG A 178 -12.95 -4.16 -5.70
C ARG A 178 -13.50 -3.65 -7.02
N ASP A 179 -13.65 -2.32 -7.17
CA ASP A 179 -14.29 -1.72 -8.35
C ASP A 179 -13.36 -1.57 -9.57
N GLY A 180 -12.03 -1.71 -9.39
CA GLY A 180 -11.06 -1.57 -10.48
C GLY A 180 -10.10 -2.74 -10.63
N GLU A 181 -9.21 -2.92 -9.66
CA GLU A 181 -8.10 -3.88 -9.76
C GLU A 181 -8.57 -5.33 -9.53
N ILE A 182 -9.48 -5.57 -8.58
CA ILE A 182 -10.02 -6.92 -8.33
C ILE A 182 -10.90 -7.38 -9.49
N ALA A 183 -11.74 -6.52 -10.04
CA ALA A 183 -12.54 -6.85 -11.20
C ALA A 183 -11.68 -7.24 -12.42
N GLN A 184 -10.52 -6.59 -12.61
CA GLN A 184 -9.56 -6.97 -13.64
C GLN A 184 -8.93 -8.33 -13.36
N LEU A 185 -8.50 -8.59 -12.13
CA LEU A 185 -7.91 -9.86 -11.71
C LEU A 185 -8.91 -11.02 -11.84
N GLU A 186 -10.18 -10.80 -11.46
CA GLU A 186 -11.24 -11.78 -11.65
C GLU A 186 -11.52 -12.05 -13.14
N ALA A 187 -11.56 -11.01 -13.98
CA ALA A 187 -11.73 -11.16 -15.42
C ALA A 187 -10.55 -11.92 -16.05
N GLU A 188 -9.31 -11.65 -15.67
CA GLU A 188 -8.13 -12.38 -16.13
C GLU A 188 -8.14 -13.86 -15.68
N ARG A 189 -8.58 -14.12 -14.44
CA ARG A 189 -8.73 -15.48 -13.90
C ARG A 189 -9.77 -16.26 -14.68
N LEU A 190 -10.94 -15.68 -14.93
CA LEU A 190 -12.00 -16.31 -15.72
C LEU A 190 -11.54 -16.60 -17.15
N LEU A 191 -10.85 -15.66 -17.78
CA LEU A 191 -10.31 -15.83 -19.13
C LEU A 191 -9.25 -16.94 -19.18
N LYS A 192 -8.40 -17.03 -18.16
CA LYS A 192 -7.38 -18.09 -18.03
C LYS A 192 -8.04 -19.46 -17.86
N ALA A 193 -9.02 -19.57 -16.97
CA ALA A 193 -9.76 -20.82 -16.73
C ALA A 193 -10.51 -21.29 -18.00
N GLU A 194 -11.09 -20.37 -18.76
CA GLU A 194 -11.77 -20.68 -20.02
C GLU A 194 -10.78 -21.15 -21.09
N ARG A 195 -9.59 -20.54 -21.18
CA ARG A 195 -8.50 -21.00 -22.05
C ARG A 195 -8.01 -22.40 -21.68
N GLU A 196 -7.79 -22.67 -20.40
CA GLU A 196 -7.35 -23.97 -19.90
C GLU A 196 -8.40 -25.05 -20.20
N LYS A 197 -9.68 -24.76 -20.01
CA LYS A 197 -10.79 -25.65 -20.37
C LYS A 197 -10.82 -25.96 -21.87
N THR A 198 -10.61 -24.92 -22.70
CA THR A 198 -10.56 -25.07 -24.15
C THR A 198 -9.36 -25.94 -24.58
N VAL A 199 -8.18 -25.69 -24.02
CA VAL A 199 -6.98 -26.48 -24.31
C VAL A 199 -7.17 -27.95 -23.90
N ARG A 200 -7.74 -28.19 -22.70
CA ARG A 200 -8.03 -29.57 -22.24
C ARG A 200 -8.97 -30.29 -23.19
N ALA A 201 -10.06 -29.64 -23.62
CA ALA A 201 -11.03 -30.19 -24.57
C ALA A 201 -10.39 -30.47 -25.94
N MET A 202 -9.44 -29.64 -26.39
CA MET A 202 -8.69 -29.90 -27.62
C MET A 202 -7.74 -31.09 -27.48
N LEU A 203 -7.04 -31.21 -26.37
CA LEU A 203 -6.15 -32.36 -26.09
C LEU A 203 -6.92 -33.67 -26.05
N GLU A 204 -8.08 -33.74 -25.41
CA GLU A 204 -8.96 -34.91 -25.38
C GLU A 204 -9.43 -35.31 -26.78
N LYS A 205 -9.76 -34.35 -27.63
CA LYS A 205 -10.12 -34.61 -29.05
C LYS A 205 -8.93 -35.19 -29.83
N ILE A 206 -7.73 -34.65 -29.66
CA ILE A 206 -6.50 -35.13 -30.30
C ILE A 206 -6.19 -36.58 -29.89
N GLU A 207 -6.27 -36.88 -28.59
CA GLU A 207 -6.08 -38.26 -28.10
C GLU A 207 -7.13 -39.24 -28.67
N THR A 208 -8.37 -38.79 -28.79
CA THR A 208 -9.45 -39.63 -29.37
C THR A 208 -9.19 -39.93 -30.83
N ILE A 209 -8.73 -38.93 -31.62
CA ILE A 209 -8.37 -39.10 -33.02
C ILE A 209 -7.18 -40.06 -33.17
N GLN A 210 -6.13 -39.92 -32.34
CA GLN A 210 -4.96 -40.77 -32.39
C GLN A 210 -5.29 -42.22 -32.06
N LYS A 211 -6.16 -42.46 -31.07
CA LYS A 211 -6.65 -43.83 -30.72
C LYS A 211 -7.54 -44.44 -31.80
N GLY A 212 -8.26 -43.62 -32.58
CA GLY A 212 -9.07 -44.08 -33.71
C GLY A 212 -8.28 -44.39 -34.98
N ALA A 213 -7.12 -43.76 -35.16
CA ALA A 213 -6.27 -43.97 -36.33
C ALA A 213 -5.34 -45.21 -36.23
N THR A 214 -5.33 -45.90 -35.09
CA THR A 214 -4.49 -47.06 -34.82
C THR A 214 -5.29 -48.40 -34.86
N LYS A 215 -6.51 -48.35 -35.34
CA LYS A 215 -7.33 -49.50 -35.66
C LYS A 215 -7.54 -49.64 -37.19
#